data_2f3dfcf4ef085009cb1d37a3de22f1a9
#
_entry.id   2f3dfcf4ef085009cb1d37a3de22f1a9
#
_cell.length_a   1.000
_cell.length_b   1.000
_cell.length_c   1.000
_cell.angle_alpha   90.00
_cell.angle_beta   90.00
_cell.angle_gamma   90.00
#
_symmetry.space_group_name_H-M   'P 1'
#
loop_
_entity.id
_entity.type
_entity.pdbx_description
1 polymer ?
#
loop_
_entity_poly.entity_id
_entity_poly.type
_entity_poly.pdbx_seq_one_letter_code
_entity_poly.pdbx_strand_id
1 'polypeptide(L)'
;MKDYKLGIWVLTALVVGNMVGSGIFMLPRTLAEAASPAGVIAAWTVTGLGVLMIALVFGNLAVRKPELQGGPQIYAKELFKDGSKASVLSGFMSSWGYWIGNVAGNIAIVTTFAGYLSTFFPVLTNQSTLFTIGSFSLKTGNFLTFLVCTILLWGTHFIILNGLEGAGKLNFIATATKVIGFLLFIIVGLFAFQ
;
A
#
# COMPACT_ATOMS: atom_id res chain seq x y z
N MET A 1 -25.44 -9.88 18.22
CA MET A 1 -24.02 -9.69 17.88
C MET A 1 -23.50 -8.58 18.77
N LYS A 2 -22.41 -8.79 19.53
CA LYS A 2 -21.79 -7.72 20.30
C LYS A 2 -21.18 -6.72 19.31
N ASP A 3 -21.67 -5.49 19.33
CA ASP A 3 -21.05 -4.37 18.58
C ASP A 3 -19.68 -4.08 19.19
N TYR A 4 -18.64 -4.70 18.63
CA TYR A 4 -17.26 -4.37 18.97
C TYR A 4 -16.90 -3.03 18.35
N LYS A 5 -17.10 -1.95 19.12
CA LYS A 5 -16.62 -0.62 18.74
C LYS A 5 -15.10 -0.59 18.93
N LEU A 6 -14.38 -0.51 17.84
CA LEU A 6 -12.93 -0.32 17.87
C LEU A 6 -12.61 1.05 18.49
N GLY A 7 -11.70 1.08 19.45
CA GLY A 7 -11.24 2.34 20.05
C GLY A 7 -10.45 3.20 19.05
N ILE A 8 -10.41 4.50 19.29
CA ILE A 8 -9.75 5.48 18.39
C ILE A 8 -8.28 5.12 18.11
N TRP A 9 -7.56 4.61 19.09
CA TRP A 9 -6.16 4.21 18.93
C TRP A 9 -5.99 3.02 17.97
N VAL A 10 -6.91 2.06 18.02
CA VAL A 10 -6.90 0.90 17.12
C VAL A 10 -7.23 1.34 15.69
N LEU A 11 -8.21 2.23 15.53
CA LEU A 11 -8.55 2.80 14.23
C LEU A 11 -7.40 3.62 13.65
N THR A 12 -6.75 4.45 14.47
CA THR A 12 -5.57 5.23 14.06
C THR A 12 -4.44 4.31 13.64
N ALA A 13 -4.15 3.26 14.40
CA ALA A 13 -3.11 2.29 14.06
C ALA A 13 -3.40 1.56 12.74
N LEU A 14 -4.68 1.21 12.48
CA LEU A 14 -5.09 0.62 11.21
C LEU A 14 -4.88 1.58 10.03
N VAL A 15 -5.26 2.86 10.20
CA VAL A 15 -5.07 3.87 9.14
C VAL A 15 -3.59 4.09 8.87
N VAL A 16 -2.79 4.34 9.91
CA VAL A 16 -1.34 4.54 9.77
C VAL A 16 -0.67 3.30 9.17
N GLY A 17 -1.04 2.10 9.62
CA GLY A 17 -0.50 0.84 9.10
C GLY A 17 -0.80 0.64 7.61
N ASN A 18 -1.96 1.09 7.14
CA ASN A 18 -2.31 1.05 5.71
C ASN A 18 -1.62 2.16 4.89
N MET A 19 -1.39 3.33 5.48
CA MET A 19 -0.69 4.44 4.80
C MET A 19 0.81 4.17 4.67
N VAL A 20 1.42 3.52 5.65
CA VAL A 20 2.84 3.12 5.61
C VAL A 20 3.01 1.88 4.74
N GLY A 21 3.07 2.10 3.43
CA GLY A 21 3.33 1.06 2.43
C GLY A 21 4.81 0.90 2.09
N SER A 22 5.10 0.18 1.01
CA SER A 22 6.47 -0.01 0.50
C SER A 22 7.15 1.29 0.07
N GLY A 23 6.37 2.28 -0.35
CA GLY A 23 6.88 3.57 -0.84
C GLY A 23 7.79 4.29 0.16
N ILE A 24 7.45 4.27 1.45
CA ILE A 24 8.24 4.97 2.47
C ILE A 24 9.69 4.42 2.58
N PHE A 25 9.89 3.16 2.24
CA PHE A 25 11.22 2.52 2.29
C PHE A 25 11.98 2.63 0.97
N MET A 26 11.29 2.70 -0.17
CA MET A 26 11.90 2.79 -1.50
C MET A 26 12.15 4.22 -1.96
N LEU A 27 11.21 5.12 -1.68
CA LEU A 27 11.22 6.48 -2.20
C LEU A 27 12.43 7.32 -1.75
N PRO A 28 12.98 7.20 -0.51
CA PRO A 28 14.13 8.02 -0.12
C PRO A 28 15.30 7.90 -1.08
N ARG A 29 15.65 6.68 -1.51
CA ARG A 29 16.72 6.46 -2.48
C ARG A 29 16.37 7.04 -3.85
N THR A 30 15.21 6.68 -4.38
CA THR A 30 14.78 7.11 -5.73
C THR A 30 14.63 8.63 -5.80
N LEU A 31 14.11 9.25 -4.75
CA LEU A 31 13.97 10.70 -4.69
C LEU A 31 15.32 11.42 -4.53
N ALA A 32 16.24 10.83 -3.77
CA ALA A 32 17.60 11.38 -3.64
C ALA A 32 18.39 11.32 -4.95
N GLU A 33 18.13 10.31 -5.79
CA GLU A 33 18.72 10.19 -7.13
C GLU A 33 18.06 11.13 -8.16
N ALA A 34 16.76 11.45 -7.99
CA ALA A 34 15.96 12.19 -8.96
C ALA A 34 15.87 13.71 -8.67
N ALA A 35 16.05 14.13 -7.43
CA ALA A 35 15.82 15.52 -7.01
C ALA A 35 16.78 15.96 -5.90
N SER A 36 16.94 17.30 -5.76
CA SER A 36 17.65 17.86 -4.62
C SER A 36 16.90 17.63 -3.30
N PRO A 37 17.58 17.63 -2.12
CA PRO A 37 16.91 17.51 -0.83
C PRO A 37 15.77 18.52 -0.61
N ALA A 38 15.95 19.75 -1.05
CA ALA A 38 14.90 20.78 -0.98
C ALA A 38 13.70 20.43 -1.87
N GLY A 39 13.95 19.91 -3.08
CA GLY A 39 12.91 19.45 -4.00
C GLY A 39 12.10 18.29 -3.42
N VAL A 40 12.77 17.35 -2.74
CA VAL A 40 12.11 16.22 -2.04
C VAL A 40 11.20 16.76 -0.93
N ILE A 41 11.68 17.65 -0.07
CA ILE A 41 10.89 18.25 1.03
C ILE A 41 9.68 19.00 0.47
N ALA A 42 9.87 19.80 -0.59
CA ALA A 42 8.78 20.53 -1.24
C ALA A 42 7.71 19.58 -1.78
N ALA A 43 8.12 18.51 -2.48
CA ALA A 43 7.20 17.50 -3.02
C ALA A 43 6.41 16.80 -1.90
N TRP A 44 7.05 16.42 -0.81
CA TRP A 44 6.39 15.81 0.35
C TRP A 44 5.42 16.78 1.03
N THR A 45 5.78 18.06 1.14
CA THR A 45 4.92 19.09 1.73
C THR A 45 3.65 19.26 0.90
N VAL A 46 3.78 19.42 -0.41
CA VAL A 46 2.63 19.57 -1.32
C VAL A 46 1.74 18.35 -1.29
N THR A 47 2.34 17.16 -1.37
CA THR A 47 1.60 15.88 -1.30
C THR A 47 0.90 15.73 0.05
N GLY A 48 1.58 16.03 1.16
CA GLY A 48 1.02 15.95 2.50
C GLY A 48 -0.17 16.88 2.70
N LEU A 49 -0.10 18.12 2.20
CA LEU A 49 -1.22 19.04 2.20
C LEU A 49 -2.39 18.51 1.36
N GLY A 50 -2.13 17.96 0.18
CA GLY A 50 -3.16 17.34 -0.66
C GLY A 50 -3.87 16.17 0.05
N VAL A 51 -3.12 15.28 0.67
CA VAL A 51 -3.67 14.15 1.45
C VAL A 51 -4.47 14.64 2.65
N LEU A 52 -4.00 15.67 3.35
CA LEU A 52 -4.73 16.29 4.47
C LEU A 52 -6.08 16.84 4.01
N MET A 53 -6.13 17.54 2.88
CA MET A 53 -7.39 18.07 2.33
C MET A 53 -8.37 16.94 2.01
N ILE A 54 -7.91 15.86 1.40
CA ILE A 54 -8.73 14.67 1.13
C ILE A 54 -9.26 14.07 2.43
N ALA A 55 -8.42 13.91 3.45
CA ALA A 55 -8.81 13.37 4.74
C ALA A 55 -9.88 14.24 5.42
N LEU A 56 -9.75 15.57 5.36
CA LEU A 56 -10.72 16.50 5.90
C LEU A 56 -12.07 16.42 5.16
N VAL A 57 -12.06 16.27 3.84
CA VAL A 57 -13.29 16.08 3.04
C VAL A 57 -14.00 14.80 3.45
N PHE A 58 -13.30 13.66 3.53
CA PHE A 58 -13.90 12.40 3.95
C PHE A 58 -14.37 12.44 5.41
N GLY A 59 -13.62 13.07 6.30
CA GLY A 59 -14.03 13.27 7.70
C GLY A 59 -15.34 14.08 7.81
N ASN A 60 -15.45 15.18 7.06
CA ASN A 60 -16.68 15.97 6.98
C ASN A 60 -17.87 15.18 6.42
N LEU A 61 -17.64 14.41 5.35
CA LEU A 61 -18.69 13.59 4.73
C LEU A 61 -19.18 12.49 5.68
N ALA A 62 -18.27 11.84 6.40
CA ALA A 62 -18.61 10.82 7.37
C ALA A 62 -19.48 11.35 8.52
N VAL A 63 -19.27 12.61 8.93
CA VAL A 63 -20.08 13.26 9.98
C VAL A 63 -21.42 13.75 9.43
N ARG A 64 -21.44 14.34 8.22
CA ARG A 64 -22.64 14.94 7.63
C ARG A 64 -23.58 13.93 6.99
N LYS A 65 -23.05 12.80 6.55
CA LYS A 65 -23.75 11.74 5.81
C LYS A 65 -23.45 10.37 6.40
N PRO A 66 -23.78 10.14 7.70
CA PRO A 66 -23.46 8.88 8.39
C PRO A 66 -24.17 7.66 7.80
N GLU A 67 -25.26 7.90 7.07
CA GLU A 67 -26.00 6.86 6.34
C GLU A 67 -25.26 6.31 5.11
N LEU A 68 -24.31 7.08 4.57
CA LEU A 68 -23.54 6.68 3.40
C LEU A 68 -22.33 5.82 3.84
N GLN A 69 -22.56 4.52 3.95
CA GLN A 69 -21.50 3.56 4.27
C GLN A 69 -20.99 2.90 2.99
N GLY A 70 -19.69 2.96 2.75
CA GLY A 70 -19.07 2.29 1.59
C GLY A 70 -17.90 3.02 0.95
N GLY A 71 -17.50 4.16 1.50
CA GLY A 71 -16.28 4.86 1.11
C GLY A 71 -16.40 5.74 -0.15
N PRO A 72 -15.26 6.02 -0.82
CA PRO A 72 -15.17 7.04 -1.87
C PRO A 72 -16.16 6.87 -3.02
N GLN A 73 -16.46 5.63 -3.40
CA GLN A 73 -17.36 5.30 -4.50
C GLN A 73 -18.81 5.71 -4.22
N ILE A 74 -19.25 5.58 -2.98
CA ILE A 74 -20.60 5.99 -2.59
C ILE A 74 -20.71 7.52 -2.58
N TYR A 75 -19.71 8.20 -2.01
CA TYR A 75 -19.67 9.66 -2.04
C TYR A 75 -19.63 10.22 -3.48
N ALA A 76 -18.86 9.58 -4.37
CA ALA A 76 -18.82 9.97 -5.77
C ALA A 76 -20.17 9.80 -6.47
N LYS A 77 -20.90 8.72 -6.17
CA LYS A 77 -22.25 8.48 -6.68
C LYS A 77 -23.23 9.57 -6.22
N GLU A 78 -23.17 9.96 -4.96
CA GLU A 78 -24.08 10.95 -4.33
C GLU A 78 -23.80 12.41 -4.74
N LEU A 79 -22.71 12.69 -5.47
CA LEU A 79 -22.45 14.02 -6.02
C LEU A 79 -23.45 14.45 -7.09
N PHE A 80 -24.15 13.49 -7.69
CA PHE A 80 -25.11 13.72 -8.77
C PHE A 80 -26.49 13.21 -8.36
N LYS A 81 -27.53 13.69 -9.09
CA LYS A 81 -28.90 13.25 -8.86
C LYS A 81 -28.99 11.72 -8.92
N ASP A 82 -29.59 11.11 -7.90
CA ASP A 82 -29.75 9.67 -7.82
C ASP A 82 -30.44 9.10 -9.07
N GLY A 83 -29.96 7.94 -9.54
CA GLY A 83 -30.42 7.27 -10.75
C GLY A 83 -29.99 7.95 -12.06
N SER A 84 -29.28 9.08 -12.04
CA SER A 84 -28.75 9.71 -13.25
C SER A 84 -27.57 8.93 -13.81
N LYS A 85 -27.34 9.02 -15.14
CA LYS A 85 -26.16 8.41 -15.78
C LYS A 85 -24.86 8.94 -15.19
N ALA A 86 -24.80 10.20 -14.78
CA ALA A 86 -23.65 10.81 -14.15
C ALA A 86 -23.37 10.19 -12.77
N SER A 87 -24.42 9.96 -11.96
CA SER A 87 -24.31 9.28 -10.66
C SER A 87 -23.74 7.87 -10.80
N VAL A 88 -24.30 7.08 -11.71
CA VAL A 88 -23.84 5.71 -11.96
C VAL A 88 -22.39 5.70 -12.47
N LEU A 89 -22.07 6.57 -13.43
CA LEU A 89 -20.75 6.65 -14.02
C LEU A 89 -19.70 7.08 -13.00
N SER A 90 -19.96 8.09 -12.18
CA SER A 90 -19.02 8.57 -11.16
C SER A 90 -18.74 7.52 -10.10
N GLY A 91 -19.78 6.82 -9.62
CA GLY A 91 -19.61 5.70 -8.68
C GLY A 91 -18.81 4.54 -9.30
N PHE A 92 -19.10 4.19 -10.55
CA PHE A 92 -18.36 3.15 -11.27
C PHE A 92 -16.89 3.52 -11.49
N MET A 93 -16.62 4.71 -12.00
CA MET A 93 -15.24 5.18 -12.24
C MET A 93 -14.42 5.25 -10.95
N SER A 94 -15.03 5.70 -9.86
CA SER A 94 -14.40 5.72 -8.54
C SER A 94 -14.09 4.30 -8.04
N SER A 95 -15.05 3.36 -8.16
CA SER A 95 -14.85 1.95 -7.78
C SER A 95 -13.76 1.29 -8.63
N TRP A 96 -13.79 1.52 -9.93
CA TRP A 96 -12.82 0.99 -10.88
C TRP A 96 -11.41 1.50 -10.61
N GLY A 97 -11.28 2.83 -10.44
CA GLY A 97 -9.98 3.45 -10.10
C GLY A 97 -9.43 2.96 -8.77
N TYR A 98 -10.29 2.82 -7.75
CA TYR A 98 -9.91 2.27 -6.46
C TYR A 98 -9.43 0.81 -6.57
N TRP A 99 -10.13 -0.01 -7.34
CA TRP A 99 -9.76 -1.41 -7.56
C TRP A 99 -8.41 -1.52 -8.28
N ILE A 100 -8.21 -0.80 -9.40
CA ILE A 100 -6.93 -0.79 -10.14
C ILE A 100 -5.81 -0.29 -9.24
N GLY A 101 -6.04 0.79 -8.49
CA GLY A 101 -5.04 1.35 -7.57
C GLY A 101 -4.60 0.33 -6.50
N ASN A 102 -5.55 -0.42 -5.94
CA ASN A 102 -5.22 -1.48 -4.98
C ASN A 102 -4.45 -2.64 -5.62
N VAL A 103 -4.82 -3.09 -6.81
CA VAL A 103 -4.09 -4.14 -7.53
C VAL A 103 -2.65 -3.69 -7.80
N ALA A 104 -2.46 -2.49 -8.35
CA ALA A 104 -1.15 -1.93 -8.63
C ALA A 104 -0.31 -1.75 -7.34
N GLY A 105 -0.94 -1.27 -6.26
CA GLY A 105 -0.30 -1.13 -4.95
C GLY A 105 0.17 -2.46 -4.37
N ASN A 106 -0.65 -3.50 -4.45
CA ASN A 106 -0.27 -4.84 -3.99
C ASN A 106 0.88 -5.43 -4.82
N ILE A 107 0.86 -5.25 -6.15
CA ILE A 107 1.97 -5.67 -7.02
C ILE A 107 3.26 -4.95 -6.61
N ALA A 108 3.20 -3.63 -6.37
CA ALA A 108 4.35 -2.86 -5.93
C ALA A 108 4.91 -3.36 -4.60
N ILE A 109 4.06 -3.71 -3.62
CA ILE A 109 4.49 -4.25 -2.33
C ILE A 109 5.19 -5.59 -2.50
N VAL A 110 4.61 -6.51 -3.27
CA VAL A 110 5.16 -7.86 -3.47
C VAL A 110 6.47 -7.82 -4.25
N THR A 111 6.57 -6.99 -5.29
CA THR A 111 7.81 -6.81 -6.05
C THR A 111 8.91 -6.14 -5.23
N THR A 112 8.55 -5.19 -4.37
CA THR A 112 9.49 -4.58 -3.42
C THR A 112 10.03 -5.60 -2.42
N PHE A 113 9.17 -6.43 -1.86
CA PHE A 113 9.58 -7.54 -0.98
C PHE A 113 10.59 -8.45 -1.68
N ALA A 114 10.31 -8.86 -2.91
CA ALA A 114 11.21 -9.69 -3.70
C ALA A 114 12.55 -8.98 -3.98
N GLY A 115 12.53 -7.68 -4.25
CA GLY A 115 13.72 -6.86 -4.41
C GLY A 115 14.61 -6.83 -3.16
N TYR A 116 14.03 -6.67 -1.98
CA TYR A 116 14.78 -6.76 -0.73
C TYR A 116 15.28 -8.18 -0.44
N LEU A 117 14.45 -9.17 -0.72
CA LEU A 117 14.84 -10.58 -0.51
C LEU A 117 16.03 -10.97 -1.39
N SER A 118 16.15 -10.40 -2.58
CA SER A 118 17.28 -10.65 -3.48
C SER A 118 18.64 -10.19 -2.92
N THR A 119 18.63 -9.24 -1.97
CA THR A 119 19.85 -8.82 -1.26
C THR A 119 20.41 -9.92 -0.36
N PHE A 120 19.51 -10.73 0.22
CA PHE A 120 19.91 -11.87 1.07
C PHE A 120 20.11 -13.15 0.25
N PHE A 121 19.40 -13.30 -0.85
CA PHE A 121 19.42 -14.46 -1.74
C PHE A 121 19.78 -14.06 -3.18
N PRO A 122 21.09 -13.92 -3.50
CA PRO A 122 21.53 -13.46 -4.83
C PRO A 122 21.06 -14.35 -5.98
N VAL A 123 20.64 -15.59 -5.71
CA VAL A 123 20.06 -16.50 -6.70
C VAL A 123 18.82 -15.91 -7.38
N LEU A 124 18.10 -15.00 -6.72
CA LEU A 124 16.93 -14.31 -7.27
C LEU A 124 17.29 -13.27 -8.35
N THR A 125 18.55 -12.87 -8.43
CA THR A 125 19.07 -11.98 -9.48
C THR A 125 19.79 -12.71 -10.62
N ASN A 126 19.76 -14.04 -10.60
CA ASN A 126 20.46 -14.86 -11.59
C ASN A 126 19.92 -14.59 -12.99
N GLN A 127 20.81 -14.21 -13.90
CA GLN A 127 20.51 -13.85 -15.29
C GLN A 127 20.59 -15.06 -16.26
N SER A 128 20.90 -16.28 -15.76
CA SER A 128 20.90 -17.48 -16.61
C SER A 128 19.50 -17.71 -17.19
N THR A 129 19.45 -18.04 -18.47
CA THR A 129 18.19 -18.28 -19.19
C THR A 129 17.71 -19.71 -18.92
N LEU A 130 16.49 -19.86 -18.40
CA LEU A 130 15.83 -21.16 -18.22
C LEU A 130 15.33 -21.72 -19.55
N PHE A 131 14.62 -20.89 -20.32
CA PHE A 131 14.17 -21.22 -21.66
C PHE A 131 13.88 -19.94 -22.46
N THR A 132 13.88 -20.07 -23.79
CA THR A 132 13.59 -19.00 -24.73
C THR A 132 12.51 -19.45 -25.72
N ILE A 133 11.47 -18.62 -25.90
CA ILE A 133 10.40 -18.83 -26.88
C ILE A 133 10.33 -17.57 -27.75
N GLY A 134 10.82 -17.64 -28.98
CA GLY A 134 10.91 -16.48 -29.86
C GLY A 134 11.76 -15.37 -29.26
N SER A 135 11.21 -14.17 -29.13
CA SER A 135 11.89 -13.02 -28.50
C SER A 135 11.76 -12.97 -26.95
N PHE A 136 11.00 -13.89 -26.34
CA PHE A 136 10.82 -13.94 -24.89
C PHE A 136 11.82 -14.92 -24.27
N SER A 137 12.65 -14.43 -23.34
CA SER A 137 13.58 -15.24 -22.56
C SER A 137 13.23 -15.17 -21.07
N LEU A 138 12.92 -16.31 -20.46
CA LEU A 138 12.68 -16.42 -19.03
C LEU A 138 14.01 -16.67 -18.31
N LYS A 139 14.36 -15.75 -17.43
CA LYS A 139 15.56 -15.85 -16.59
C LYS A 139 15.25 -16.61 -15.30
N THR A 140 16.23 -17.38 -14.82
CA THR A 140 16.12 -18.18 -13.59
C THR A 140 15.74 -17.32 -12.39
N GLY A 141 16.36 -16.15 -12.22
CA GLY A 141 16.04 -15.23 -11.13
C GLY A 141 14.59 -14.74 -11.18
N ASN A 142 14.07 -14.40 -12.36
CA ASN A 142 12.69 -13.95 -12.52
C ASN A 142 11.68 -15.08 -12.18
N PHE A 143 11.99 -16.31 -12.59
CA PHE A 143 11.14 -17.46 -12.28
C PHE A 143 11.11 -17.75 -10.78
N LEU A 144 12.27 -17.76 -10.13
CA LEU A 144 12.34 -17.95 -8.67
C LEU A 144 11.64 -16.83 -7.91
N THR A 145 11.82 -15.58 -8.34
CA THR A 145 11.11 -14.43 -7.78
C THR A 145 9.60 -14.59 -7.90
N PHE A 146 9.10 -15.00 -9.07
CA PHE A 146 7.68 -15.29 -9.27
C PHE A 146 7.17 -16.38 -8.34
N LEU A 147 7.92 -17.48 -8.14
CA LEU A 147 7.53 -18.53 -7.19
C LEU A 147 7.44 -18.01 -5.76
N VAL A 148 8.43 -17.26 -5.29
CA VAL A 148 8.46 -16.66 -3.96
C VAL A 148 7.25 -15.73 -3.76
N CYS A 149 6.99 -14.85 -4.72
CA CYS A 149 5.83 -13.95 -4.68
C CYS A 149 4.50 -14.71 -4.66
N THR A 150 4.39 -15.80 -5.43
CA THR A 150 3.20 -16.64 -5.48
C THR A 150 2.97 -17.35 -4.15
N ILE A 151 4.01 -17.92 -3.56
CA ILE A 151 3.93 -18.56 -2.23
C ILE A 151 3.52 -17.54 -1.16
N LEU A 152 4.07 -16.34 -1.19
CA LEU A 152 3.70 -15.28 -0.26
C LEU A 152 2.22 -14.90 -0.40
N LEU A 153 1.74 -14.69 -1.63
CA LEU A 153 0.36 -14.33 -1.90
C LEU A 153 -0.62 -15.41 -1.45
N TRP A 154 -0.37 -16.65 -1.84
CA TRP A 154 -1.24 -17.75 -1.44
C TRP A 154 -1.14 -18.05 0.06
N GLY A 155 0.04 -17.94 0.66
CA GLY A 155 0.23 -18.11 2.10
C GLY A 155 -0.58 -17.08 2.90
N THR A 156 -0.50 -15.80 2.54
CA THR A 156 -1.31 -14.75 3.17
C THR A 156 -2.80 -14.94 2.92
N HIS A 157 -3.20 -15.37 1.73
CA HIS A 157 -4.59 -15.68 1.41
C HIS A 157 -5.14 -16.81 2.30
N PHE A 158 -4.43 -17.90 2.45
CA PHE A 158 -4.83 -19.01 3.34
C PHE A 158 -4.92 -18.58 4.80
N ILE A 159 -4.01 -17.74 5.29
CA ILE A 159 -4.07 -17.20 6.66
C ILE A 159 -5.37 -16.40 6.85
N ILE A 160 -5.73 -15.55 5.87
CA ILE A 160 -6.96 -14.76 5.93
C ILE A 160 -8.21 -15.63 5.88
N LEU A 161 -8.22 -16.68 5.07
CA LEU A 161 -9.34 -17.62 4.97
C LEU A 161 -9.59 -18.38 6.30
N ASN A 162 -8.55 -18.64 7.07
CA ASN A 162 -8.65 -19.32 8.36
C ASN A 162 -9.19 -18.45 9.50
N GLY A 163 -9.50 -17.19 9.23
CA GLY A 163 -10.23 -16.30 10.14
C GLY A 163 -9.54 -14.96 10.41
N LEU A 164 -10.37 -14.00 10.82
CA LEU A 164 -9.97 -12.61 11.10
C LEU A 164 -8.97 -12.47 12.26
N GLU A 165 -8.95 -13.44 13.18
CA GLU A 165 -8.02 -13.42 14.33
C GLU A 165 -6.56 -13.59 13.90
N GLY A 166 -6.30 -14.53 12.98
CA GLY A 166 -4.97 -14.74 12.39
C GLY A 166 -4.51 -13.55 11.55
N ALA A 167 -5.41 -13.02 10.74
CA ALA A 167 -5.15 -11.83 9.93
C ALA A 167 -4.86 -10.59 10.79
N GLY A 168 -5.58 -10.40 11.91
CA GLY A 168 -5.35 -9.30 12.85
C GLY A 168 -3.99 -9.38 13.54
N LYS A 169 -3.58 -10.55 13.99
CA LYS A 169 -2.26 -10.78 14.59
C LYS A 169 -1.14 -10.52 13.59
N LEU A 170 -1.29 -11.03 12.36
CA LEU A 170 -0.32 -10.81 11.28
C LEU A 170 -0.20 -9.32 10.95
N ASN A 171 -1.33 -8.61 10.83
CA ASN A 171 -1.33 -7.17 10.58
C ASN A 171 -0.67 -6.38 11.72
N PHE A 172 -0.92 -6.76 12.97
CA PHE A 172 -0.28 -6.13 14.13
C PHE A 172 1.24 -6.31 14.10
N ILE A 173 1.73 -7.53 13.88
CA ILE A 173 3.17 -7.83 13.78
C ILE A 173 3.79 -7.04 12.62
N ALA A 174 3.15 -7.05 11.44
CA ALA A 174 3.63 -6.32 10.28
C ALA A 174 3.70 -4.82 10.53
N THR A 175 2.70 -4.25 11.20
CA THR A 175 2.66 -2.81 11.53
C THR A 175 3.73 -2.47 12.56
N ALA A 176 3.90 -3.26 13.62
CA ALA A 176 4.94 -3.08 14.62
C ALA A 176 6.34 -3.13 13.99
N THR A 177 6.59 -4.10 13.11
CA THR A 177 7.88 -4.23 12.41
C THR A 177 8.15 -3.00 11.52
N LYS A 178 7.14 -2.48 10.79
CA LYS A 178 7.27 -1.25 10.00
C LYS A 178 7.64 -0.05 10.86
N VAL A 179 6.96 0.14 11.99
CA VAL A 179 7.19 1.28 12.90
C VAL A 179 8.60 1.18 13.50
N ILE A 180 9.00 0.00 13.98
CA ILE A 180 10.35 -0.23 14.53
C ILE A 180 11.40 0.04 13.46
N GLY A 181 11.26 -0.49 12.25
CA GLY A 181 12.19 -0.26 11.15
C GLY A 181 12.33 1.22 10.79
N PHE A 182 11.22 1.96 10.79
CA PHE A 182 11.22 3.38 10.51
C PHE A 182 11.88 4.21 11.61
N LEU A 183 11.59 3.89 12.88
CA LEU A 183 12.25 4.54 14.02
C LEU A 183 13.76 4.29 14.02
N LEU A 184 14.18 3.06 13.73
CA LEU A 184 15.58 2.71 13.62
C LEU A 184 16.27 3.50 12.51
N PHE A 185 15.63 3.64 11.35
CA PHE A 185 16.12 4.44 10.24
C PHE A 185 16.30 5.92 10.64
N ILE A 186 15.33 6.52 11.35
CA ILE A 186 15.42 7.89 11.86
C ILE A 186 16.58 8.02 12.85
N ILE A 187 16.69 7.11 13.81
CA ILE A 187 17.74 7.14 14.83
C ILE A 187 19.12 7.06 14.17
N VAL A 188 19.33 6.09 13.27
CA VAL A 188 20.60 5.95 12.55
C VAL A 188 20.88 7.20 11.70
N GLY A 189 19.86 7.76 11.04
CA GLY A 189 19.98 9.00 10.26
C GLY A 189 20.43 10.19 11.10
N LEU A 190 19.90 10.35 12.31
CA LEU A 190 20.31 11.40 13.26
C LEU A 190 21.77 11.27 13.69
N PHE A 191 22.27 10.05 13.91
CA PHE A 191 23.67 9.81 14.26
C PHE A 191 24.62 9.90 13.06
N ALA A 192 24.14 9.60 11.86
CA ALA A 192 24.93 9.67 10.63
C ALA A 192 24.94 11.07 10.00
N PHE A 193 24.16 12.00 10.53
CA PHE A 193 24.11 13.38 10.05
C PHE A 193 25.35 14.15 10.59
N GLN A 194 26.34 14.29 9.72
CA GLN A 194 27.55 15.14 9.93
C GLN A 194 27.52 16.35 9.03
#